data_08b7b6733116d34f3b2457c499181401
#
_entry.id   08b7b6733116d34f3b2457c499181401
#
_cell.length_a   1.000
_cell.length_b   1.000
_cell.length_c   1.000
_cell.angle_alpha   90.00
_cell.angle_beta   90.00
_cell.angle_gamma   90.00
#
_symmetry.space_group_name_H-M   'P 1'
#
loop_
_entity.id
_entity.type
_entity.pdbx_description
1 polymer ?
#
loop_
_entity_poly.entity_id
_entity_poly.type
_entity_poly.pdbx_seq_one_letter_code
_entity_poly.pdbx_strand_id
1 'polypeptide(L)'
;MTVDVLEHPLLELRLLSCVFPDGLGGASSPELLQFLDPNTEGPLVIREETKTQIRDLLRWGGFKPSGRSKPASEYLLKAAAGGFLGPINPAVDVCNVVSLHSGLPISVVDLDRVVGGLRIGIADKDTRYVFNASGQEIDVSGLLCLMDENGPCANAVKDSQRTKTDSESRRCLYVFWGSTALSGDVEEAYSWARECLAAEGEGALSSLI
;
A
#
# COMPACT_ATOMS: atom_id res chain seq x y z
N MET A 1 15.90 9.99 3.15
CA MET A 1 15.56 9.42 1.81
C MET A 1 14.58 10.38 1.15
N THR A 2 14.73 10.67 -0.10
CA THR A 2 13.79 11.49 -0.90
C THR A 2 13.16 10.61 -1.97
N VAL A 3 11.93 10.91 -2.31
CA VAL A 3 11.19 10.24 -3.40
C VAL A 3 10.78 11.31 -4.40
N ASP A 4 11.20 11.17 -5.64
CA ASP A 4 10.78 12.08 -6.71
C ASP A 4 9.35 11.75 -7.13
N VAL A 5 8.45 12.73 -7.10
CA VAL A 5 7.03 12.52 -7.41
C VAL A 5 6.67 13.28 -8.67
N LEU A 6 6.17 12.53 -9.68
CA LEU A 6 5.59 13.10 -10.88
C LEU A 6 4.42 14.02 -10.52
N GLU A 7 4.38 15.22 -11.08
CA GLU A 7 3.21 16.08 -11.00
C GLU A 7 1.99 15.38 -11.61
N HIS A 8 0.94 15.17 -10.82
CA HIS A 8 -0.23 14.40 -11.22
C HIS A 8 -1.51 15.04 -10.64
N PRO A 9 -2.48 15.44 -11.46
CA PRO A 9 -3.60 16.28 -11.03
C PRO A 9 -4.57 15.59 -10.07
N LEU A 10 -4.61 14.27 -10.06
CA LEU A 10 -5.52 13.48 -9.22
C LEU A 10 -4.83 12.81 -8.03
N LEU A 11 -3.49 12.86 -7.94
CA LEU A 11 -2.76 12.11 -6.90
C LEU A 11 -2.72 12.90 -5.60
N GLU A 12 -3.25 12.30 -4.55
CA GLU A 12 -2.96 12.63 -3.17
C GLU A 12 -2.12 11.51 -2.59
N LEU A 13 -0.86 11.79 -2.28
CA LEU A 13 0.12 10.79 -1.86
C LEU A 13 0.56 11.07 -0.43
N ARG A 14 0.66 10.00 0.39
CA ARG A 14 1.42 10.05 1.63
C ARG A 14 2.42 8.91 1.65
N LEU A 15 3.61 9.20 2.15
CA LEU A 15 4.70 8.25 2.30
C LEU A 15 5.15 8.22 3.76
N LEU A 16 5.23 7.03 4.31
CA LEU A 16 5.65 6.81 5.68
C LEU A 16 6.74 5.73 5.71
N SER A 17 7.94 6.10 6.14
CA SER A 17 8.97 5.10 6.41
C SER A 17 8.98 4.71 7.88
N CYS A 18 9.22 3.44 8.16
CA CYS A 18 9.33 2.90 9.51
C CYS A 18 10.47 1.90 9.61
N VAL A 19 10.93 1.69 10.83
CA VAL A 19 12.00 0.73 11.16
C VAL A 19 11.46 -0.27 12.17
N PHE A 20 11.62 -1.56 11.86
CA PHE A 20 11.34 -2.70 12.72
C PHE A 20 12.67 -3.25 13.26
N PRO A 21 13.12 -2.85 14.44
CA PRO A 21 14.49 -3.18 14.93
C PRO A 21 14.77 -4.67 14.98
N ASP A 22 13.76 -5.45 15.32
CA ASP A 22 13.86 -6.92 15.47
C ASP A 22 13.43 -7.67 14.20
N GLY A 23 13.11 -6.95 13.10
CA GLY A 23 12.55 -7.52 11.87
C GLY A 23 11.06 -7.85 12.01
N LEU A 24 10.50 -8.46 10.97
CA LEU A 24 9.06 -8.75 10.85
C LEU A 24 8.68 -10.19 11.19
N GLY A 25 9.57 -10.95 11.85
CA GLY A 25 9.31 -12.34 12.23
C GLY A 25 8.36 -12.52 13.42
N GLY A 26 8.05 -11.45 14.13
CA GLY A 26 7.09 -11.44 15.24
C GLY A 26 5.63 -11.45 14.78
N ALA A 27 4.72 -11.76 15.69
CA ALA A 27 3.28 -11.62 15.48
C ALA A 27 2.84 -10.20 15.81
N SER A 28 1.85 -9.69 15.06
CA SER A 28 1.16 -8.45 15.41
C SER A 28 0.36 -8.57 16.71
N SER A 29 0.14 -7.46 17.38
CA SER A 29 -0.64 -7.43 18.62
C SER A 29 -2.10 -7.86 18.41
N PRO A 30 -2.74 -8.47 19.43
CA PRO A 30 -4.17 -8.77 19.35
C PRO A 30 -5.04 -7.53 19.14
N GLU A 31 -4.58 -6.37 19.66
CA GLU A 31 -5.22 -5.07 19.54
C GLU A 31 -5.24 -4.58 18.09
N LEU A 32 -4.21 -4.86 17.29
CA LEU A 32 -4.20 -4.59 15.85
C LEU A 32 -5.03 -5.63 15.10
N LEU A 33 -4.84 -6.91 15.39
CA LEU A 33 -5.43 -8.00 14.62
C LEU A 33 -6.96 -8.05 14.68
N GLN A 34 -7.60 -7.54 15.74
CA GLN A 34 -9.06 -7.42 15.80
C GLN A 34 -9.65 -6.61 14.64
N PHE A 35 -8.91 -5.61 14.12
CA PHE A 35 -9.34 -4.78 12.99
C PHE A 35 -9.22 -5.46 11.62
N LEU A 36 -8.69 -6.69 11.54
CA LEU A 36 -8.80 -7.50 10.33
C LEU A 36 -10.22 -8.06 10.11
N ASP A 37 -11.07 -8.03 11.14
CA ASP A 37 -12.51 -8.26 10.98
C ASP A 37 -13.19 -6.97 10.48
N PRO A 38 -13.84 -6.98 9.30
CA PRO A 38 -14.49 -5.80 8.74
C PRO A 38 -15.70 -5.31 9.56
N ASN A 39 -16.17 -6.10 10.55
CA ASN A 39 -17.25 -5.71 11.45
C ASN A 39 -16.75 -4.99 12.71
N THR A 40 -15.45 -5.00 12.97
CA THR A 40 -14.86 -4.22 14.07
C THR A 40 -14.92 -2.75 13.72
N GLU A 41 -15.52 -1.94 14.58
CA GLU A 41 -15.57 -0.49 14.39
C GLU A 41 -14.16 0.10 14.51
N GLY A 42 -13.68 0.73 13.43
CA GLY A 42 -12.43 1.47 13.38
C GLY A 42 -12.66 2.98 13.38
N PRO A 43 -11.60 3.79 13.45
CA PRO A 43 -11.72 5.25 13.42
C PRO A 43 -12.02 5.83 12.03
N LEU A 44 -11.94 5.01 10.97
CA LEU A 44 -12.10 5.45 9.59
C LEU A 44 -13.47 5.04 9.02
N VAL A 45 -13.94 5.79 8.05
CA VAL A 45 -15.20 5.51 7.34
C VAL A 45 -14.95 5.53 5.84
N ILE A 46 -15.28 4.42 5.17
CA ILE A 46 -15.20 4.34 3.71
C ILE A 46 -16.34 5.17 3.10
N ARG A 47 -16.00 6.19 2.32
CA ARG A 47 -16.99 6.98 1.58
C ARG A 47 -17.50 6.25 0.35
N GLU A 48 -18.71 6.54 -0.07
CA GLU A 48 -19.33 5.94 -1.27
C GLU A 48 -18.51 6.19 -2.54
N GLU A 49 -17.93 7.39 -2.67
CA GLU A 49 -17.12 7.79 -3.81
C GLU A 49 -15.71 7.20 -3.83
N THR A 50 -15.17 6.69 -2.70
CA THR A 50 -13.77 6.23 -2.57
C THR A 50 -13.35 5.32 -3.71
N LYS A 51 -14.15 4.29 -3.98
CA LYS A 51 -13.87 3.34 -5.06
C LYS A 51 -13.80 3.99 -6.44
N THR A 52 -14.67 4.95 -6.74
CA THR A 52 -14.70 5.65 -8.02
C THR A 52 -13.48 6.53 -8.17
N GLN A 53 -13.16 7.32 -7.15
CA GLN A 53 -12.03 8.24 -7.15
C GLN A 53 -10.69 7.50 -7.30
N ILE A 54 -10.50 6.37 -6.61
CA ILE A 54 -9.30 5.55 -6.76
C ILE A 54 -9.21 4.96 -8.17
N ARG A 55 -10.30 4.49 -8.73
CA ARG A 55 -10.28 3.95 -10.10
C ARG A 55 -10.01 5.03 -11.14
N ASP A 56 -10.48 6.26 -10.94
CA ASP A 56 -10.21 7.39 -11.84
C ASP A 56 -8.74 7.80 -11.78
N LEU A 57 -8.13 7.83 -10.59
CA LEU A 57 -6.69 7.97 -10.43
C LEU A 57 -5.91 6.94 -11.27
N LEU A 58 -6.28 5.66 -11.18
CA LEU A 58 -5.57 4.59 -11.90
C LEU A 58 -5.77 4.64 -13.43
N ARG A 59 -6.85 5.24 -13.91
CA ARG A 59 -7.13 5.39 -15.36
C ARG A 59 -6.30 6.48 -16.02
N TRP A 60 -5.75 7.41 -15.25
CA TRP A 60 -5.08 8.59 -15.78
C TRP A 60 -4.02 8.28 -16.84
N GLY A 61 -3.14 7.32 -16.58
CA GLY A 61 -2.10 6.87 -17.52
C GLY A 61 -2.59 5.86 -18.57
N GLY A 62 -3.91 5.61 -18.67
CA GLY A 62 -4.49 4.66 -19.62
C GLY A 62 -4.68 3.24 -19.07
N PHE A 63 -4.33 2.97 -17.80
CA PHE A 63 -4.59 1.68 -17.17
C PHE A 63 -6.09 1.40 -17.04
N LYS A 64 -6.48 0.11 -17.10
CA LYS A 64 -7.88 -0.32 -16.98
C LYS A 64 -8.11 -1.10 -15.69
N PRO A 65 -8.57 -0.45 -14.59
CA PRO A 65 -8.78 -1.09 -13.29
C PRO A 65 -10.04 -1.99 -13.30
N SER A 66 -9.93 -3.16 -13.93
CA SER A 66 -11.06 -4.10 -14.07
C SER A 66 -10.61 -5.56 -13.93
N GLY A 67 -11.54 -6.47 -13.75
CA GLY A 67 -11.25 -7.90 -13.66
C GLY A 67 -10.22 -8.21 -12.54
N ARG A 68 -9.05 -8.74 -12.92
CA ARG A 68 -7.95 -9.07 -12.01
C ARG A 68 -7.01 -7.89 -11.70
N SER A 69 -7.30 -6.72 -12.26
CA SER A 69 -6.50 -5.49 -12.14
C SER A 69 -7.25 -4.38 -11.37
N LYS A 70 -8.14 -4.74 -10.45
CA LYS A 70 -8.83 -3.82 -9.54
C LYS A 70 -7.88 -3.29 -8.48
N PRO A 71 -8.18 -2.13 -7.85
CA PRO A 71 -7.46 -1.67 -6.66
C PRO A 71 -7.30 -2.75 -5.59
N ALA A 72 -6.14 -2.78 -4.92
CA ALA A 72 -5.84 -3.77 -3.88
C ALA A 72 -6.87 -3.74 -2.74
N SER A 73 -7.33 -2.56 -2.33
CA SER A 73 -8.37 -2.39 -1.31
C SER A 73 -9.68 -3.10 -1.64
N GLU A 74 -10.09 -3.18 -2.91
CA GLU A 74 -11.29 -3.90 -3.30
C GLU A 74 -11.15 -5.44 -3.15
N TYR A 75 -9.93 -5.97 -3.34
CA TYR A 75 -9.66 -7.39 -3.07
C TYR A 75 -9.62 -7.66 -1.57
N LEU A 76 -9.03 -6.75 -0.81
CA LEU A 76 -8.91 -6.85 0.63
C LEU A 76 -10.29 -6.88 1.30
N LEU A 77 -11.16 -5.93 0.94
CA LEU A 77 -12.57 -5.90 1.39
C LEU A 77 -13.32 -7.21 1.09
N LYS A 78 -13.12 -7.75 -0.12
CA LYS A 78 -13.73 -9.03 -0.50
C LYS A 78 -13.16 -10.20 0.30
N ALA A 79 -11.86 -10.23 0.55
CA ALA A 79 -11.22 -11.29 1.32
C ALA A 79 -11.68 -11.27 2.77
N ALA A 80 -11.77 -10.09 3.39
CA ALA A 80 -12.27 -9.89 4.74
C ALA A 80 -13.73 -10.34 4.88
N ALA A 81 -14.62 -9.90 3.96
CA ALA A 81 -16.02 -10.31 3.94
C ALA A 81 -16.21 -11.83 3.73
N GLY A 82 -15.25 -12.50 3.10
CA GLY A 82 -15.24 -13.96 2.91
C GLY A 82 -14.57 -14.75 4.03
N GLY A 83 -14.01 -14.08 5.05
CA GLY A 83 -13.27 -14.73 6.15
C GLY A 83 -11.91 -15.30 5.73
N PHE A 84 -11.33 -14.80 4.63
CA PHE A 84 -10.03 -15.26 4.10
C PHE A 84 -8.85 -14.35 4.46
N LEU A 85 -9.12 -13.24 5.18
CA LEU A 85 -8.07 -12.35 5.64
C LEU A 85 -7.52 -12.83 6.99
N GLY A 86 -6.21 -12.98 7.08
CA GLY A 86 -5.52 -13.37 8.31
C GLY A 86 -4.20 -12.62 8.47
N PRO A 87 -3.54 -12.75 9.63
CA PRO A 87 -2.28 -12.09 9.91
C PRO A 87 -1.15 -12.62 9.01
N ILE A 88 -0.22 -11.73 8.66
CA ILE A 88 0.94 -12.02 7.82
C ILE A 88 2.23 -11.64 8.56
N ASN A 89 2.41 -10.39 8.86
CA ASN A 89 3.47 -9.81 9.68
C ASN A 89 3.10 -8.38 10.08
N PRO A 90 3.71 -7.77 11.10
CA PRO A 90 3.31 -6.47 11.62
C PRO A 90 3.18 -5.37 10.57
N ALA A 91 4.12 -5.28 9.61
CA ALA A 91 4.06 -4.26 8.57
C ALA A 91 2.87 -4.47 7.61
N VAL A 92 2.64 -5.70 7.17
CA VAL A 92 1.54 -6.02 6.25
C VAL A 92 0.20 -5.94 6.97
N ASP A 93 0.14 -6.32 8.25
CA ASP A 93 -1.10 -6.29 9.03
C ASP A 93 -1.57 -4.85 9.27
N VAL A 94 -0.68 -3.91 9.62
CA VAL A 94 -1.01 -2.48 9.66
C VAL A 94 -1.49 -1.98 8.28
N CYS A 95 -0.79 -2.33 7.21
CA CYS A 95 -1.20 -1.99 5.84
C CYS A 95 -2.62 -2.49 5.54
N ASN A 96 -2.90 -3.76 5.84
CA ASN A 96 -4.19 -4.39 5.59
C ASN A 96 -5.30 -3.78 6.46
N VAL A 97 -5.07 -3.57 7.74
CA VAL A 97 -6.03 -2.95 8.67
C VAL A 97 -6.43 -1.56 8.17
N VAL A 98 -5.46 -0.70 7.91
CA VAL A 98 -5.75 0.68 7.48
C VAL A 98 -6.40 0.71 6.11
N SER A 99 -5.95 -0.12 5.17
CA SER A 99 -6.56 -0.24 3.83
C SER A 99 -7.99 -0.78 3.89
N LEU A 100 -8.27 -1.74 4.79
CA LEU A 100 -9.60 -2.33 4.99
C LEU A 100 -10.61 -1.28 5.47
N HIS A 101 -10.23 -0.45 6.42
CA HIS A 101 -11.12 0.54 7.06
C HIS A 101 -11.20 1.87 6.32
N SER A 102 -10.19 2.24 5.51
CA SER A 102 -10.20 3.46 4.69
C SER A 102 -10.75 3.24 3.27
N GLY A 103 -10.69 2.00 2.75
CA GLY A 103 -10.95 1.70 1.34
C GLY A 103 -9.84 2.17 0.39
N LEU A 104 -8.77 2.79 0.92
CA LEU A 104 -7.63 3.24 0.13
C LEU A 104 -6.66 2.08 -0.13
N PRO A 105 -6.14 1.94 -1.34
CA PRO A 105 -5.02 1.02 -1.57
C PRO A 105 -3.75 1.57 -0.91
N ILE A 106 -3.07 0.69 -0.19
CA ILE A 106 -1.82 1.00 0.48
C ILE A 106 -0.82 -0.09 0.09
N SER A 107 0.41 0.30 -0.21
CA SER A 107 1.52 -0.63 -0.44
C SER A 107 2.48 -0.59 0.73
N VAL A 108 3.14 -1.71 1.03
CA VAL A 108 4.29 -1.76 1.92
C VAL A 108 5.47 -2.42 1.22
N VAL A 109 6.60 -1.69 1.17
CA VAL A 109 7.80 -2.06 0.43
C VAL A 109 8.97 -2.21 1.39
N ASP A 110 9.74 -3.27 1.24
CA ASP A 110 11.02 -3.46 1.91
C ASP A 110 12.08 -2.55 1.29
N LEU A 111 12.53 -1.55 2.05
CA LEU A 111 13.54 -0.59 1.61
C LEU A 111 14.93 -1.20 1.45
N ASP A 112 15.21 -2.33 2.09
CA ASP A 112 16.49 -3.04 1.97
C ASP A 112 16.60 -3.79 0.63
N ARG A 113 15.47 -3.94 -0.10
CA ARG A 113 15.38 -4.53 -1.44
C ARG A 113 15.27 -3.51 -2.56
N VAL A 114 15.18 -2.24 -2.22
CA VAL A 114 15.15 -1.13 -3.19
C VAL A 114 16.55 -0.85 -3.69
N VAL A 115 16.68 -0.58 -4.99
CA VAL A 115 17.96 -0.27 -5.64
C VAL A 115 17.96 1.19 -6.11
N GLY A 116 18.90 1.97 -5.58
CA GLY A 116 19.08 3.38 -5.95
C GLY A 116 17.97 4.31 -5.45
N GLY A 117 17.64 5.33 -6.25
CA GLY A 117 16.63 6.33 -5.92
C GLY A 117 15.20 5.85 -6.14
N LEU A 118 14.25 6.40 -5.38
CA LEU A 118 12.83 6.12 -5.54
C LEU A 118 12.13 7.26 -6.29
N ARG A 119 11.18 6.89 -7.14
CA ARG A 119 10.30 7.85 -7.84
C ARG A 119 8.88 7.31 -7.97
N ILE A 120 7.90 8.20 -7.97
CA ILE A 120 6.51 7.91 -8.35
C ILE A 120 6.28 8.41 -9.77
N GLY A 121 5.75 7.56 -10.64
CA GLY A 121 5.49 7.90 -12.04
C GLY A 121 4.60 6.88 -12.73
N ILE A 122 4.22 7.18 -13.97
CA ILE A 122 3.44 6.27 -14.82
C ILE A 122 4.38 5.26 -15.46
N ALA A 123 4.07 3.98 -15.35
CA ALA A 123 4.83 2.91 -15.97
C ALA A 123 4.71 2.94 -17.49
N ASP A 124 5.83 2.73 -18.16
CA ASP A 124 5.92 2.71 -19.63
C ASP A 124 5.09 1.56 -20.23
N LYS A 125 4.81 1.69 -21.51
CA LYS A 125 4.14 0.63 -22.28
C LYS A 125 4.94 -0.67 -22.22
N ASP A 126 4.21 -1.80 -22.17
CA ASP A 126 4.76 -3.16 -22.15
C ASP A 126 5.57 -3.49 -20.86
N THR A 127 5.41 -2.67 -19.80
CA THR A 127 6.06 -2.92 -18.50
C THR A 127 5.29 -3.98 -17.71
N ARG A 128 6.03 -4.99 -17.24
CA ARG A 128 5.49 -6.12 -16.46
C ARG A 128 6.38 -6.46 -15.29
N TYR A 129 5.82 -7.09 -14.27
CA TYR A 129 6.59 -7.73 -13.22
C TYR A 129 5.85 -8.91 -12.57
N VAL A 130 6.61 -9.78 -11.91
CA VAL A 130 6.09 -10.85 -11.07
C VAL A 130 5.55 -10.25 -9.77
N PHE A 131 4.31 -10.59 -9.40
CA PHE A 131 3.65 -10.03 -8.21
C PHE A 131 3.47 -11.04 -7.05
N ASN A 132 3.77 -12.33 -7.27
CA ASN A 132 3.67 -13.34 -6.23
C ASN A 132 4.73 -14.45 -6.38
N ALA A 133 4.88 -15.25 -5.32
CA ALA A 133 5.86 -16.33 -5.25
C ALA A 133 5.63 -17.46 -6.29
N SER A 134 4.42 -17.57 -6.86
CA SER A 134 4.13 -18.55 -7.94
C SER A 134 4.54 -18.06 -9.33
N GLY A 135 5.20 -16.90 -9.45
CA GLY A 135 5.72 -16.37 -10.71
C GLY A 135 4.67 -15.75 -11.63
N GLN A 136 3.48 -15.43 -11.10
CA GLN A 136 2.45 -14.76 -11.92
C GLN A 136 2.84 -13.31 -12.19
N GLU A 137 2.64 -12.90 -13.45
CA GLU A 137 2.92 -11.53 -13.88
C GLU A 137 1.68 -10.66 -13.96
N ILE A 138 1.90 -9.36 -13.79
CA ILE A 138 0.92 -8.31 -14.08
C ILE A 138 1.52 -7.32 -15.09
N ASP A 139 0.70 -6.91 -16.06
CA ASP A 139 0.96 -5.78 -16.93
C ASP A 139 0.59 -4.49 -16.17
N VAL A 140 1.56 -3.62 -15.98
CA VAL A 140 1.39 -2.35 -15.27
C VAL A 140 1.51 -1.14 -16.19
N SER A 141 1.47 -1.36 -17.51
CA SER A 141 1.50 -0.29 -18.51
C SER A 141 0.47 0.79 -18.22
N GLY A 142 0.91 2.03 -18.14
CA GLY A 142 0.05 3.18 -17.85
C GLY A 142 -0.44 3.28 -16.40
N LEU A 143 0.03 2.42 -15.50
CA LEU A 143 -0.30 2.47 -14.08
C LEU A 143 0.66 3.38 -13.33
N LEU A 144 0.13 4.16 -12.39
CA LEU A 144 0.93 4.93 -11.44
C LEU A 144 1.66 3.96 -10.50
N CYS A 145 2.98 4.04 -10.43
CA CYS A 145 3.84 3.13 -9.68
C CYS A 145 4.90 3.87 -8.87
N LEU A 146 5.26 3.29 -7.72
CA LEU A 146 6.57 3.51 -7.10
C LEU A 146 7.60 2.72 -7.91
N MET A 147 8.73 3.33 -8.22
CA MET A 147 9.80 2.76 -9.02
C MET A 147 11.15 3.00 -8.37
N ASP A 148 12.05 2.06 -8.52
CA ASP A 148 13.48 2.20 -8.25
C ASP A 148 14.29 2.09 -9.57
N GLU A 149 15.62 1.96 -9.51
CA GLU A 149 16.46 1.83 -10.71
C GLU A 149 16.21 0.54 -11.49
N ASN A 150 15.65 -0.49 -10.86
CA ASN A 150 15.27 -1.75 -11.49
C ASN A 150 13.83 -1.76 -12.04
N GLY A 151 13.10 -0.63 -11.95
CA GLY A 151 11.76 -0.47 -12.47
C GLY A 151 10.67 -0.49 -11.40
N PRO A 152 9.38 -0.71 -11.77
CA PRO A 152 8.27 -0.64 -10.83
C PRO A 152 8.39 -1.66 -9.69
N CYS A 153 8.17 -1.18 -8.45
CA CYS A 153 8.18 -1.97 -7.22
C CYS A 153 6.79 -2.11 -6.59
N ALA A 154 5.98 -1.05 -6.64
CA ALA A 154 4.67 -1.06 -5.99
C ALA A 154 3.66 -0.19 -6.73
N ASN A 155 2.37 -0.46 -6.55
CA ASN A 155 1.26 0.33 -7.05
C ASN A 155 -0.05 -0.03 -6.32
N ALA A 156 -1.08 0.74 -6.58
CA ALA A 156 -2.39 0.57 -5.95
C ALA A 156 -3.16 -0.72 -6.33
N VAL A 157 -2.56 -1.63 -7.11
CA VAL A 157 -3.21 -2.88 -7.57
C VAL A 157 -2.54 -4.12 -7.02
N LYS A 158 -1.23 -4.27 -7.26
CA LYS A 158 -0.42 -5.40 -6.79
C LYS A 158 1.05 -4.99 -6.77
N ASP A 159 1.71 -5.22 -5.65
CA ASP A 159 3.13 -4.93 -5.49
C ASP A 159 4.02 -6.01 -6.11
N SER A 160 5.20 -5.60 -6.58
CA SER A 160 6.20 -6.51 -7.13
C SER A 160 6.69 -7.49 -6.06
N GLN A 161 6.84 -8.76 -6.44
CA GLN A 161 7.42 -9.78 -5.56
C GLN A 161 8.83 -9.41 -5.10
N ARG A 162 9.58 -8.66 -5.92
CA ARG A 162 10.96 -8.29 -5.66
C ARG A 162 11.15 -7.47 -4.39
N THR A 163 10.23 -6.58 -4.09
CA THR A 163 10.31 -5.63 -2.99
C THR A 163 9.32 -5.90 -1.86
N LYS A 164 8.69 -7.08 -1.85
CA LYS A 164 7.84 -7.49 -0.74
C LYS A 164 8.63 -7.75 0.52
N THR A 165 8.01 -7.47 1.65
CA THR A 165 8.54 -7.78 2.97
C THR A 165 8.58 -9.28 3.25
N ASP A 166 9.51 -9.69 4.10
CA ASP A 166 9.57 -11.00 4.73
C ASP A 166 9.95 -10.88 6.21
N SER A 167 10.22 -11.99 6.88
CA SER A 167 10.56 -12.02 8.31
C SER A 167 11.82 -11.24 8.68
N GLU A 168 12.74 -11.07 7.74
CA GLU A 168 14.03 -10.39 7.96
C GLU A 168 13.98 -8.89 7.63
N SER A 169 12.89 -8.43 6.99
CA SER A 169 12.72 -7.03 6.62
C SER A 169 12.73 -6.12 7.85
N ARG A 170 13.49 -5.02 7.78
CA ARG A 170 13.65 -4.10 8.90
C ARG A 170 13.26 -2.67 8.59
N ARG A 171 13.36 -2.26 7.33
CA ARG A 171 13.01 -0.90 6.89
C ARG A 171 11.89 -0.96 5.87
N CYS A 172 10.76 -0.40 6.21
CA CYS A 172 9.59 -0.43 5.34
C CYS A 172 9.18 0.97 4.90
N LEU A 173 8.64 1.04 3.69
CA LEU A 173 7.98 2.22 3.15
C LEU A 173 6.52 1.89 2.87
N TYR A 174 5.62 2.63 3.51
CA TYR A 174 4.20 2.65 3.18
C TYR A 174 3.93 3.71 2.14
N VAL A 175 3.13 3.35 1.15
CA VAL A 175 2.67 4.25 0.08
C VAL A 175 1.15 4.27 0.10
N PHE A 176 0.56 5.40 0.45
CA PHE A 176 -0.89 5.62 0.46
C PHE A 176 -1.30 6.20 -0.88
N TRP A 177 -2.01 5.42 -1.68
CA TRP A 177 -2.44 5.79 -3.01
C TRP A 177 -3.84 6.43 -2.94
N GLY A 178 -3.88 7.74 -2.79
CA GLY A 178 -5.11 8.51 -2.67
C GLY A 178 -5.39 9.41 -3.86
N SER A 179 -6.61 9.92 -3.90
CA SER A 179 -7.05 10.94 -4.85
C SER A 179 -7.18 12.28 -4.15
N THR A 180 -6.88 13.38 -4.85
CA THR A 180 -7.08 14.75 -4.35
C THR A 180 -8.53 15.02 -3.91
N ALA A 181 -9.49 14.29 -4.46
CA ALA A 181 -10.89 14.32 -4.00
C ALA A 181 -11.11 13.65 -2.63
N LEU A 182 -10.13 12.92 -2.11
CA LEU A 182 -10.15 12.15 -0.85
C LEU A 182 -9.04 12.61 0.10
N SER A 183 -8.54 13.85 -0.01
CA SER A 183 -7.37 14.29 0.75
C SER A 183 -7.54 14.17 2.27
N GLY A 184 -8.72 14.45 2.80
CA GLY A 184 -9.04 14.25 4.22
C GLY A 184 -8.95 12.78 4.63
N ASP A 185 -9.51 11.87 3.84
CA ASP A 185 -9.50 10.43 4.11
C ASP A 185 -8.07 9.86 4.04
N VAL A 186 -7.23 10.39 3.12
CA VAL A 186 -5.82 9.99 3.01
C VAL A 186 -5.04 10.41 4.25
N GLU A 187 -5.26 11.61 4.76
CA GLU A 187 -4.62 12.12 5.96
C GLU A 187 -5.06 11.34 7.21
N GLU A 188 -6.35 11.03 7.34
CA GLU A 188 -6.88 10.21 8.44
C GLU A 188 -6.28 8.79 8.42
N ALA A 189 -6.23 8.15 7.24
CA ALA A 189 -5.63 6.83 7.07
C ALA A 189 -4.12 6.83 7.40
N TYR A 190 -3.41 7.86 6.95
CA TYR A 190 -2.00 8.06 7.27
C TYR A 190 -1.77 8.22 8.78
N SER A 191 -2.58 9.04 9.44
CA SER A 191 -2.49 9.29 10.87
C SER A 191 -2.74 8.01 11.67
N TRP A 192 -3.79 7.26 11.33
CA TRP A 192 -4.08 6.00 12.01
C TRP A 192 -3.01 4.94 11.78
N ALA A 193 -2.44 4.85 10.58
CA ALA A 193 -1.31 3.95 10.33
C ALA A 193 -0.10 4.27 11.24
N ARG A 194 0.19 5.55 11.47
CA ARG A 194 1.24 5.96 12.41
C ARG A 194 0.96 5.54 13.84
N GLU A 195 -0.28 5.65 14.28
CA GLU A 195 -0.71 5.21 15.61
C GLU A 195 -0.58 3.70 15.76
N CYS A 196 -1.04 2.93 14.76
CA CYS A 196 -0.91 1.47 14.75
C CYS A 196 0.57 1.06 14.80
N LEU A 197 1.43 1.65 13.98
CA LEU A 197 2.85 1.36 13.95
C LEU A 197 3.53 1.69 15.29
N ALA A 198 3.22 2.84 15.88
CA ALA A 198 3.75 3.20 17.20
C ALA A 198 3.33 2.21 18.29
N ALA A 199 2.11 1.66 18.22
CA ALA A 199 1.60 0.65 19.15
C ALA A 199 2.29 -0.72 18.96
N GLU A 200 2.72 -1.06 17.74
CA GLU A 200 3.48 -2.28 17.44
C GLU A 200 4.98 -2.17 17.84
N GLY A 201 5.40 -1.06 18.44
CA GLY A 201 6.77 -0.91 18.97
C GLY A 201 7.81 -0.47 17.94
N GLU A 202 7.37 0.25 16.91
CA GLU A 202 8.27 0.75 15.86
C GLU A 202 9.35 1.70 16.39
N GLY A 203 10.60 1.48 15.96
CA GLY A 203 11.74 2.25 16.44
C GLY A 203 11.85 3.67 15.89
N ALA A 204 11.39 3.92 14.66
CA ALA A 204 11.43 5.23 14.03
C ALA A 204 10.40 5.36 12.92
N LEU A 205 9.63 6.43 12.97
CA LEU A 205 8.66 6.81 11.94
C LEU A 205 9.08 8.14 11.33
N SER A 206 9.11 8.21 9.99
CA SER A 206 9.44 9.44 9.26
C SER A 206 8.43 9.67 8.13
N SER A 207 7.80 10.83 8.12
CA SER A 207 7.07 11.30 6.96
C SER A 207 8.05 11.72 5.87
N LEU A 208 7.81 11.32 4.63
CA LEU A 208 8.64 11.65 3.47
C LEU A 208 7.94 12.65 2.53
N ILE A 209 6.64 12.88 2.70
CA ILE A 209 5.83 13.91 2.06
C ILE A 209 4.79 14.41 3.06
#